data_5aad568224cd3530b7c99565f3ef1971
#
_entry.id   5aad568224cd3530b7c99565f3ef1971
#
_cell.length_a   1.000
_cell.length_b   1.000
_cell.length_c   1.000
_cell.angle_alpha   90.00
_cell.angle_beta   90.00
_cell.angle_gamma   90.00
#
_symmetry.space_group_name_H-M   'P 1'
#
loop_
_entity.id
_entity.type
_entity.pdbx_description
1 polymer ?
#
loop_
_entity_poly.entity_id
_entity_poly.type
_entity_poly.pdbx_seq_one_letter_code
_entity_poly.pdbx_strand_id
1 'polypeptide(L)'
;IDEIHRLSKNVEEILYPALEDFTLDIVIGKGPSAKSIRIDLPKFTLIGATTKAGSLTTPLRDRFGIIHKLELYTPEDLSTIVTRSAKILGIDIDENASYEIARRSRGTPRIANRLLKRVRDYAAVLGDGNITLKIAKHALNQLEIDEIGLDETDRKMLELMINQYQGRPVGVETIATSLGEEVDTIEDVY
;
A
#
# COMPACT_ATOMS: atom_id res chain seq x y z
N ILE A 1 2.67 -14.28 2.68
CA ILE A 1 3.91 -13.56 2.33
C ILE A 1 3.51 -12.27 1.68
N ASP A 2 3.88 -11.15 2.28
CA ASP A 2 3.69 -9.82 1.70
C ASP A 2 4.87 -9.47 0.79
N GLU A 3 4.61 -8.67 -0.26
CA GLU A 3 5.59 -8.30 -1.29
C GLU A 3 6.36 -9.51 -1.85
N ILE A 4 5.62 -10.56 -2.20
CA ILE A 4 6.19 -11.86 -2.59
C ILE A 4 7.14 -11.77 -3.81
N HIS A 5 7.02 -10.72 -4.64
CA HIS A 5 7.94 -10.46 -5.75
C HIS A 5 9.38 -10.13 -5.31
N ARG A 6 9.60 -9.84 -4.00
CA ARG A 6 10.93 -9.59 -3.43
C ARG A 6 11.66 -10.87 -2.97
N LEU A 7 11.05 -12.03 -3.13
CA LEU A 7 11.73 -13.28 -2.83
C LEU A 7 12.94 -13.47 -3.74
N SER A 8 14.04 -13.94 -3.17
CA SER A 8 15.19 -14.36 -3.97
C SER A 8 14.87 -15.63 -4.74
N LYS A 9 15.49 -15.82 -5.90
CA LYS A 9 15.30 -17.02 -6.72
C LYS A 9 15.53 -18.32 -5.94
N ASN A 10 16.53 -18.35 -5.08
CA ASN A 10 16.82 -19.52 -4.24
C ASN A 10 15.66 -19.87 -3.30
N VAL A 11 14.98 -18.85 -2.74
CA VAL A 11 13.82 -19.07 -1.89
C VAL A 11 12.60 -19.51 -2.70
N GLU A 12 12.40 -18.94 -3.90
CA GLU A 12 11.35 -19.41 -4.80
C GLU A 12 11.53 -20.88 -5.16
N GLU A 13 12.75 -21.31 -5.51
CA GLU A 13 13.07 -22.70 -5.88
C GLU A 13 12.78 -23.67 -4.73
N ILE A 14 13.00 -23.25 -3.48
CA ILE A 14 12.66 -24.05 -2.29
C ILE A 14 11.12 -24.13 -2.10
N LEU A 15 10.39 -23.09 -2.47
CA LEU A 15 8.94 -23.07 -2.35
C LEU A 15 8.22 -23.98 -3.35
N TYR A 16 8.81 -24.26 -4.52
CA TYR A 16 8.14 -25.07 -5.54
C TYR A 16 7.74 -26.47 -5.05
N PRO A 17 8.66 -27.30 -4.53
CA PRO A 17 8.28 -28.60 -4.00
C PRO A 17 7.42 -28.50 -2.75
N ALA A 18 7.57 -27.44 -1.97
CA ALA A 18 6.72 -27.21 -0.80
C ALA A 18 5.25 -26.96 -1.18
N LEU A 19 5.01 -26.29 -2.30
CA LEU A 19 3.66 -25.98 -2.78
C LEU A 19 3.02 -27.14 -3.56
N GLU A 20 3.81 -27.94 -4.26
CA GLU A 20 3.32 -29.07 -5.08
C GLU A 20 3.16 -30.34 -4.25
N ASP A 21 4.25 -30.75 -3.55
CA ASP A 21 4.36 -32.05 -2.92
C ASP A 21 4.33 -31.99 -1.39
N PHE A 22 4.22 -30.80 -0.80
CA PHE A 22 4.35 -30.57 0.63
C PHE A 22 5.68 -31.12 1.21
N THR A 23 6.76 -30.95 0.46
CA THR A 23 8.11 -31.37 0.86
C THR A 23 9.08 -30.22 0.77
N LEU A 24 10.12 -30.28 1.59
CA LEU A 24 11.22 -29.32 1.61
C LEU A 24 12.53 -30.06 1.46
N ASP A 25 13.30 -29.75 0.42
CA ASP A 25 14.62 -30.32 0.22
C ASP A 25 15.70 -29.38 0.76
N ILE A 26 16.38 -29.79 1.82
CA ILE A 26 17.46 -29.03 2.46
C ILE A 26 18.80 -29.65 2.10
N VAL A 27 19.68 -28.87 1.47
CA VAL A 27 21.06 -29.30 1.16
C VAL A 27 21.98 -28.97 2.34
N ILE A 28 22.57 -30.00 2.95
CA ILE A 28 23.51 -29.84 4.05
C ILE A 28 24.92 -30.17 3.54
N GLY A 29 25.86 -29.24 3.77
CA GLY A 29 27.25 -29.37 3.35
C GLY A 29 27.56 -28.60 2.07
N LYS A 30 28.81 -28.65 1.65
CA LYS A 30 29.29 -27.99 0.42
C LYS A 30 30.08 -28.98 -0.43
N GLY A 31 30.02 -28.77 -1.76
CA GLY A 31 30.76 -29.59 -2.75
C GLY A 31 30.22 -31.01 -2.91
N PRO A 32 31.04 -31.98 -3.41
CA PRO A 32 30.60 -33.32 -3.78
C PRO A 32 30.05 -34.18 -2.63
N SER A 33 30.27 -33.77 -1.37
CA SER A 33 29.78 -34.46 -0.15
C SER A 33 28.47 -33.84 0.38
N ALA A 34 27.88 -32.89 -0.31
CA ALA A 34 26.59 -32.32 0.10
C ALA A 34 25.50 -33.40 0.08
N LYS A 35 24.72 -33.47 1.17
CA LYS A 35 23.57 -34.38 1.29
C LYS A 35 22.29 -33.57 1.25
N SER A 36 21.32 -34.04 0.45
CA SER A 36 19.96 -33.52 0.49
C SER A 36 19.14 -34.31 1.52
N ILE A 37 18.47 -33.59 2.40
CA ILE A 37 17.49 -34.15 3.36
C ILE A 37 16.13 -33.64 2.93
N ARG A 38 15.21 -34.57 2.66
CA ARG A 38 13.80 -34.25 2.40
C ARG A 38 13.01 -34.26 3.69
N ILE A 39 12.27 -33.18 3.92
CA ILE A 39 11.38 -33.00 5.08
C ILE A 39 9.96 -32.91 4.56
N ASP A 40 9.08 -33.77 5.08
CA ASP A 40 7.65 -33.68 4.77
C ASP A 40 7.01 -32.53 5.59
N LEU A 41 6.21 -31.71 4.91
CA LEU A 41 5.49 -30.60 5.49
C LEU A 41 4.02 -30.97 5.73
N PRO A 42 3.38 -30.49 6.79
CA PRO A 42 1.93 -30.58 6.90
C PRO A 42 1.27 -29.78 5.76
N LYS A 43 0.07 -30.16 5.36
CA LYS A 43 -0.70 -29.41 4.37
C LYS A 43 -0.90 -27.97 4.85
N PHE A 44 -0.61 -27.01 3.99
CA PHE A 44 -0.75 -25.58 4.29
C PHE A 44 -1.33 -24.84 3.08
N THR A 45 -1.78 -23.63 3.29
CA THR A 45 -2.18 -22.70 2.24
C THR A 45 -1.21 -21.53 2.21
N LEU A 46 -0.62 -21.26 1.05
CA LEU A 46 0.19 -20.07 0.83
C LEU A 46 -0.68 -18.94 0.29
N ILE A 47 -0.62 -17.79 0.95
CA ILE A 47 -1.22 -16.54 0.49
C ILE A 47 -0.08 -15.57 0.19
N GLY A 48 0.00 -15.09 -1.04
CA GLY A 48 0.96 -14.08 -1.48
C GLY A 48 0.26 -12.77 -1.79
N ALA A 49 0.87 -11.64 -1.44
CA ALA A 49 0.46 -10.31 -1.86
C ALA A 49 1.60 -9.60 -2.59
N THR A 50 1.27 -8.81 -3.60
CA THR A 50 2.26 -8.06 -4.37
C THR A 50 1.65 -6.84 -5.03
N THR A 51 2.42 -5.76 -5.11
CA THR A 51 2.11 -4.58 -5.92
C THR A 51 2.59 -4.74 -7.37
N LYS A 52 3.54 -5.65 -7.62
CA LYS A 52 4.20 -5.86 -8.93
C LYS A 52 3.98 -7.30 -9.42
N ALA A 53 2.73 -7.65 -9.78
CA ALA A 53 2.38 -9.01 -10.24
C ALA A 53 3.18 -9.47 -11.48
N GLY A 54 3.55 -8.52 -12.36
CA GLY A 54 4.40 -8.79 -13.51
C GLY A 54 5.86 -9.16 -13.18
N SER A 55 6.32 -8.87 -11.97
CA SER A 55 7.67 -9.20 -11.48
C SER A 55 7.76 -10.61 -10.89
N LEU A 56 6.62 -11.30 -10.70
CA LEU A 56 6.63 -12.71 -10.30
C LEU A 56 7.12 -13.58 -11.43
N THR A 57 7.98 -14.55 -11.11
CA THR A 57 8.37 -15.57 -12.07
C THR A 57 7.16 -16.39 -12.53
N THR A 58 7.13 -16.79 -13.79
CA THR A 58 6.04 -17.62 -14.32
C THR A 58 5.86 -18.90 -13.49
N PRO A 59 6.91 -19.64 -13.11
CA PRO A 59 6.77 -20.84 -12.30
C PRO A 59 6.11 -20.58 -10.92
N LEU A 60 6.42 -19.47 -10.26
CA LEU A 60 5.79 -19.13 -9.00
C LEU A 60 4.32 -18.74 -9.18
N ARG A 61 4.04 -17.91 -10.19
CA ARG A 61 2.69 -17.44 -10.47
C ARG A 61 1.73 -18.58 -10.81
N ASP A 62 2.19 -19.56 -11.63
CA ASP A 62 1.36 -20.67 -12.08
C ASP A 62 1.00 -21.66 -10.95
N ARG A 63 1.69 -21.58 -9.80
CA ARG A 63 1.39 -22.38 -8.60
C ARG A 63 0.30 -21.77 -7.73
N PHE A 64 -0.08 -20.51 -7.96
CA PHE A 64 -1.24 -19.92 -7.33
C PHE A 64 -2.50 -20.28 -8.12
N GLY A 65 -3.35 -21.12 -7.52
CA GLY A 65 -4.62 -21.55 -8.14
C GLY A 65 -5.68 -20.44 -8.21
N ILE A 66 -5.52 -19.38 -7.40
CA ILE A 66 -6.46 -18.26 -7.33
C ILE A 66 -5.67 -16.96 -7.32
N ILE A 67 -5.98 -16.07 -8.26
CA ILE A 67 -5.37 -14.74 -8.37
C ILE A 67 -6.47 -13.70 -8.34
N HIS A 68 -6.40 -12.79 -7.37
CA HIS A 68 -7.31 -11.66 -7.25
C HIS A 68 -6.56 -10.35 -7.46
N LYS A 69 -7.14 -9.45 -8.26
CA LYS A 69 -6.73 -8.05 -8.30
C LYS A 69 -7.61 -7.28 -7.33
N LEU A 70 -6.98 -6.65 -6.34
CA LEU A 70 -7.69 -5.76 -5.42
C LEU A 70 -7.87 -4.39 -6.07
N GLU A 71 -9.08 -3.88 -6.01
CA GLU A 71 -9.41 -2.53 -6.48
C GLU A 71 -9.36 -1.54 -5.32
N LEU A 72 -9.29 -0.25 -5.67
CA LEU A 72 -9.38 0.82 -4.68
C LEU A 72 -10.79 0.84 -4.09
N TYR A 73 -10.86 1.19 -2.80
CA TYR A 73 -12.13 1.33 -2.09
C TYR A 73 -12.88 2.58 -2.54
N THR A 74 -14.21 2.50 -2.52
CA THR A 74 -15.06 3.68 -2.70
C THR A 74 -14.99 4.60 -1.47
N PRO A 75 -15.34 5.89 -1.58
CA PRO A 75 -15.42 6.77 -0.42
C PRO A 75 -16.40 6.27 0.64
N GLU A 76 -17.49 5.61 0.24
CA GLU A 76 -18.50 5.03 1.12
C GLU A 76 -17.91 3.88 1.95
N ASP A 77 -17.20 2.96 1.30
CA ASP A 77 -16.52 1.83 1.97
C ASP A 77 -15.46 2.35 2.94
N LEU A 78 -14.65 3.32 2.49
CA LEU A 78 -13.64 3.95 3.34
C LEU A 78 -14.23 4.69 4.51
N SER A 79 -15.38 5.37 4.35
CA SER A 79 -16.08 6.03 5.45
C SER A 79 -16.49 5.03 6.54
N THR A 80 -16.96 3.85 6.13
CA THR A 80 -17.26 2.75 7.06
C THR A 80 -16.01 2.30 7.82
N ILE A 81 -14.86 2.19 7.12
CA ILE A 81 -13.57 1.81 7.72
C ILE A 81 -13.11 2.91 8.70
N VAL A 82 -13.21 4.19 8.32
CA VAL A 82 -12.84 5.34 9.18
C VAL A 82 -13.68 5.35 10.45
N THR A 83 -14.99 5.21 10.34
CA THR A 83 -15.92 5.17 11.49
C THR A 83 -15.59 4.01 12.42
N ARG A 84 -15.34 2.80 11.88
CA ARG A 84 -14.92 1.66 12.69
C ARG A 84 -13.57 1.92 13.39
N SER A 85 -12.61 2.51 12.69
CA SER A 85 -11.30 2.82 13.24
C SER A 85 -11.38 3.89 14.33
N ALA A 86 -12.21 4.92 14.16
CA ALA A 86 -12.49 5.93 15.17
C ALA A 86 -13.03 5.29 16.45
N LYS A 87 -14.01 4.39 16.31
CA LYS A 87 -14.57 3.65 17.45
C LYS A 87 -13.51 2.82 18.20
N ILE A 88 -12.61 2.14 17.48
CA ILE A 88 -11.50 1.37 18.09
C ILE A 88 -10.54 2.29 18.83
N LEU A 89 -10.33 3.51 18.33
CA LEU A 89 -9.47 4.52 18.96
C LEU A 89 -10.18 5.29 20.10
N GLY A 90 -11.46 5.00 20.37
CA GLY A 90 -12.25 5.69 21.40
C GLY A 90 -12.55 7.16 21.06
N ILE A 91 -12.76 7.47 19.79
CA ILE A 91 -12.98 8.82 19.29
C ILE A 91 -14.38 8.91 18.68
N ASP A 92 -15.14 9.93 19.06
CA ASP A 92 -16.40 10.24 18.41
C ASP A 92 -16.14 11.03 17.11
N ILE A 93 -16.84 10.63 16.05
CA ILE A 93 -16.70 11.22 14.72
C ILE A 93 -18.06 11.37 14.05
N ASP A 94 -18.31 12.54 13.46
CA ASP A 94 -19.49 12.77 12.62
C ASP A 94 -19.43 11.94 11.34
N GLU A 95 -20.58 11.48 10.84
CA GLU A 95 -20.70 10.75 9.58
C GLU A 95 -20.12 11.57 8.41
N ASN A 96 -20.44 12.86 8.33
CA ASN A 96 -19.91 13.74 7.30
C ASN A 96 -18.38 13.95 7.43
N ALA A 97 -17.83 13.92 8.66
CA ALA A 97 -16.40 14.00 8.88
C ALA A 97 -15.68 12.72 8.44
N SER A 98 -16.26 11.56 8.74
CA SER A 98 -15.70 10.27 8.29
C SER A 98 -15.70 10.17 6.76
N TYR A 99 -16.77 10.62 6.09
CA TYR A 99 -16.83 10.69 4.64
C TYR A 99 -15.82 11.68 4.04
N GLU A 100 -15.62 12.84 4.66
CA GLU A 100 -14.65 13.85 4.23
C GLU A 100 -13.21 13.30 4.29
N ILE A 101 -12.86 12.57 5.34
CA ILE A 101 -11.56 11.87 5.45
C ILE A 101 -11.46 10.78 4.37
N ALA A 102 -12.51 10.00 4.20
CA ALA A 102 -12.57 8.90 3.24
C ALA A 102 -12.36 9.37 1.79
N ARG A 103 -13.07 10.40 1.35
CA ARG A 103 -12.97 10.90 -0.03
C ARG A 103 -11.59 11.46 -0.38
N ARG A 104 -10.86 12.01 0.62
CA ARG A 104 -9.48 12.49 0.44
C ARG A 104 -8.42 11.40 0.63
N SER A 105 -8.84 10.14 0.80
CA SER A 105 -7.92 9.01 1.05
C SER A 105 -7.54 8.22 -0.19
N ARG A 106 -7.90 8.68 -1.37
CA ARG A 106 -7.54 8.08 -2.67
C ARG A 106 -7.80 6.56 -2.75
N GLY A 107 -8.93 6.10 -2.19
CA GLY A 107 -9.31 4.68 -2.25
C GLY A 107 -8.50 3.74 -1.34
N THR A 108 -7.63 4.27 -0.45
CA THR A 108 -6.67 3.47 0.31
C THR A 108 -6.94 3.49 1.81
N PRO A 109 -7.27 2.34 2.45
CA PRO A 109 -7.52 2.26 3.90
C PRO A 109 -6.33 2.70 4.76
N ARG A 110 -5.10 2.45 4.31
CA ARG A 110 -3.88 2.89 5.01
C ARG A 110 -3.82 4.42 5.10
N ILE A 111 -4.12 5.12 3.99
CA ILE A 111 -4.16 6.59 3.96
C ILE A 111 -5.31 7.08 4.84
N ALA A 112 -6.50 6.51 4.71
CA ALA A 112 -7.68 6.89 5.51
C ALA A 112 -7.39 6.80 7.03
N ASN A 113 -6.79 5.72 7.48
CA ASN A 113 -6.40 5.56 8.88
C ASN A 113 -5.27 6.52 9.31
N ARG A 114 -4.33 6.84 8.41
CA ARG A 114 -3.30 7.84 8.68
C ARG A 114 -3.91 9.23 8.85
N LEU A 115 -4.82 9.61 7.95
CA LEU A 115 -5.52 10.89 8.03
C LEU A 115 -6.42 11.00 9.26
N LEU A 116 -7.17 9.94 9.58
CA LEU A 116 -7.98 9.89 10.80
C LEU A 116 -7.14 10.18 12.05
N LYS A 117 -5.96 9.55 12.19
CA LYS A 117 -5.07 9.81 13.33
C LYS A 117 -4.60 11.26 13.39
N ARG A 118 -4.29 11.88 12.25
CA ARG A 118 -3.91 13.30 12.21
C ARG A 118 -5.06 14.22 12.55
N VAL A 119 -6.24 13.98 11.97
CA VAL A 119 -7.45 14.76 12.28
C VAL A 119 -7.82 14.65 13.75
N ARG A 120 -7.67 13.48 14.38
CA ARG A 120 -7.82 13.28 15.81
C ARG A 120 -6.91 14.22 16.62
N ASP A 121 -5.64 14.32 16.23
CA ASP A 121 -4.69 15.16 16.95
C ASP A 121 -5.12 16.64 16.91
N TYR A 122 -5.67 17.10 15.76
CA TYR A 122 -6.29 18.42 15.66
C TYR A 122 -7.56 18.55 16.51
N ALA A 123 -8.41 17.54 16.56
CA ALA A 123 -9.63 17.56 17.38
C ALA A 123 -9.32 17.66 18.87
N ALA A 124 -8.27 16.99 19.33
CA ALA A 124 -7.82 17.06 20.72
C ALA A 124 -7.27 18.45 21.11
N VAL A 125 -6.67 19.19 20.16
CA VAL A 125 -6.05 20.50 20.42
C VAL A 125 -7.05 21.64 20.22
N LEU A 126 -7.90 21.56 19.20
CA LEU A 126 -8.80 22.65 18.79
C LEU A 126 -10.24 22.52 19.34
N GLY A 127 -10.58 21.37 19.90
CA GLY A 127 -11.93 21.06 20.37
C GLY A 127 -11.94 20.22 21.65
N ASP A 128 -12.98 19.46 21.80
CA ASP A 128 -13.24 18.55 22.93
C ASP A 128 -12.79 17.09 22.65
N GLY A 129 -12.07 16.87 21.54
CA GLY A 129 -11.64 15.54 21.09
C GLY A 129 -12.59 14.89 20.08
N ASN A 130 -13.78 15.46 19.85
CA ASN A 130 -14.74 14.97 18.87
C ASN A 130 -14.38 15.46 17.46
N ILE A 131 -14.44 14.57 16.47
CA ILE A 131 -14.12 14.92 15.08
C ILE A 131 -15.40 15.37 14.38
N THR A 132 -15.60 16.67 14.28
CA THR A 132 -16.66 17.29 13.47
C THR A 132 -16.19 17.52 12.05
N LEU A 133 -17.14 17.69 11.11
CA LEU A 133 -16.81 18.03 9.70
C LEU A 133 -15.92 19.29 9.61
N LYS A 134 -16.18 20.30 10.47
CA LYS A 134 -15.40 21.54 10.49
C LYS A 134 -13.93 21.28 10.89
N ILE A 135 -13.72 20.48 11.91
CA ILE A 135 -12.37 20.09 12.37
C ILE A 135 -11.67 19.23 11.31
N ALA A 136 -12.39 18.27 10.72
CA ALA A 136 -11.84 17.43 9.67
C ALA A 136 -11.35 18.25 8.48
N LYS A 137 -12.19 19.16 7.95
CA LYS A 137 -11.81 20.05 6.84
C LYS A 137 -10.63 20.95 7.21
N HIS A 138 -10.64 21.54 8.40
CA HIS A 138 -9.55 22.39 8.86
C HIS A 138 -8.22 21.60 8.94
N ALA A 139 -8.24 20.45 9.58
CA ALA A 139 -7.06 19.61 9.73
C ALA A 139 -6.50 19.15 8.37
N LEU A 140 -7.36 18.67 7.47
CA LEU A 140 -6.95 18.23 6.14
C LEU A 140 -6.35 19.37 5.30
N ASN A 141 -6.88 20.58 5.42
CA ASN A 141 -6.32 21.77 4.76
C ASN A 141 -4.97 22.16 5.37
N GLN A 142 -4.80 22.05 6.70
CA GLN A 142 -3.49 22.31 7.35
C GLN A 142 -2.44 21.23 7.01
N LEU A 143 -2.88 20.04 6.65
CA LEU A 143 -2.03 18.97 6.10
C LEU A 143 -1.77 19.10 4.60
N GLU A 144 -2.27 20.21 4.00
CA GLU A 144 -2.12 20.52 2.56
C GLU A 144 -2.70 19.46 1.62
N ILE A 145 -3.67 18.69 2.12
CA ILE A 145 -4.40 17.68 1.34
C ILE A 145 -5.64 18.34 0.76
N ASP A 146 -5.71 18.41 -0.56
CA ASP A 146 -6.80 19.05 -1.27
C ASP A 146 -8.10 18.21 -1.30
N GLU A 147 -9.12 18.71 -1.98
CA GLU A 147 -10.45 18.07 -2.01
C GLU A 147 -10.48 16.70 -2.70
N ILE A 148 -9.51 16.38 -3.54
CA ILE A 148 -9.39 15.08 -4.21
C ILE A 148 -8.31 14.19 -3.58
N GLY A 149 -7.67 14.66 -2.51
CA GLY A 149 -6.69 13.90 -1.74
C GLY A 149 -5.25 14.04 -2.21
N LEU A 150 -4.95 15.04 -3.05
CA LEU A 150 -3.58 15.33 -3.48
C LEU A 150 -2.85 16.15 -2.42
N ASP A 151 -1.61 15.79 -2.16
CA ASP A 151 -0.71 16.58 -1.33
C ASP A 151 0.09 17.61 -2.16
N GLU A 152 1.00 18.32 -1.52
CA GLU A 152 1.80 19.35 -2.17
C GLU A 152 2.67 18.79 -3.31
N THR A 153 3.28 17.63 -3.10
CA THR A 153 4.16 17.00 -4.11
C THR A 153 3.35 16.47 -5.30
N ASP A 154 2.21 15.85 -5.04
CA ASP A 154 1.27 15.44 -6.10
C ASP A 154 0.90 16.65 -6.99
N ARG A 155 0.53 17.78 -6.38
CA ARG A 155 0.17 18.99 -7.12
C ARG A 155 1.33 19.57 -7.92
N LYS A 156 2.52 19.65 -7.32
CA LYS A 156 3.75 20.10 -8.01
C LYS A 156 4.06 19.23 -9.22
N MET A 157 3.90 17.91 -9.09
CA MET A 157 4.10 16.97 -10.19
C MET A 157 3.11 17.25 -11.34
N LEU A 158 1.82 17.39 -11.03
CA LEU A 158 0.80 17.68 -12.02
C LEU A 158 1.02 19.05 -12.69
N GLU A 159 1.36 20.08 -11.90
CA GLU A 159 1.68 21.41 -12.42
C GLU A 159 2.90 21.37 -13.36
N LEU A 160 3.94 20.62 -13.00
CA LEU A 160 5.09 20.40 -13.85
C LEU A 160 4.70 19.76 -15.17
N MET A 161 3.91 18.69 -15.14
CA MET A 161 3.46 17.98 -16.34
C MET A 161 2.58 18.86 -17.23
N ILE A 162 1.72 19.68 -16.64
CA ILE A 162 0.84 20.59 -17.40
C ILE A 162 1.61 21.78 -17.98
N ASN A 163 2.36 22.50 -17.13
CA ASN A 163 2.95 23.78 -17.48
C ASN A 163 4.23 23.64 -18.31
N GLN A 164 5.09 22.70 -17.98
CA GLN A 164 6.37 22.53 -18.68
C GLN A 164 6.27 21.55 -19.85
N TYR A 165 5.52 20.47 -19.67
CA TYR A 165 5.42 19.40 -20.67
C TYR A 165 4.11 19.40 -21.46
N GLN A 166 3.19 20.32 -21.18
CA GLN A 166 1.91 20.48 -21.90
C GLN A 166 1.08 19.18 -21.97
N GLY A 167 1.12 18.36 -20.90
CA GLY A 167 0.46 17.06 -20.83
C GLY A 167 1.07 15.96 -21.72
N ARG A 168 2.27 16.16 -22.24
CA ARG A 168 2.99 15.14 -23.01
C ARG A 168 3.57 14.08 -22.09
N PRO A 169 3.81 12.86 -22.58
CA PRO A 169 4.51 11.83 -21.82
C PRO A 169 5.88 12.31 -21.39
N VAL A 170 6.19 12.11 -20.09
CA VAL A 170 7.47 12.51 -19.47
C VAL A 170 8.05 11.29 -18.77
N GLY A 171 9.36 11.07 -18.91
CA GLY A 171 10.06 10.01 -18.20
C GLY A 171 10.14 10.30 -16.69
N VAL A 172 10.05 9.26 -15.89
CA VAL A 172 10.10 9.35 -14.41
C VAL A 172 11.38 10.04 -13.92
N GLU A 173 12.53 9.78 -14.54
CA GLU A 173 13.81 10.43 -14.23
C GLU A 173 13.77 11.94 -14.40
N THR A 174 13.03 12.41 -15.42
CA THR A 174 12.87 13.85 -15.69
C THR A 174 11.97 14.50 -14.63
N ILE A 175 10.89 13.82 -14.23
CA ILE A 175 10.00 14.26 -13.15
C ILE A 175 10.79 14.33 -11.83
N ALA A 176 11.49 13.26 -11.47
CA ALA A 176 12.30 13.17 -10.26
C ALA A 176 13.34 14.32 -10.16
N THR A 177 14.10 14.53 -11.24
CA THR A 177 15.07 15.62 -11.32
C THR A 177 14.42 17.00 -11.16
N SER A 178 13.28 17.21 -11.80
CA SER A 178 12.56 18.50 -11.76
C SER A 178 11.95 18.82 -10.40
N LEU A 179 11.56 17.78 -9.63
CA LEU A 179 11.01 17.92 -8.28
C LEU A 179 12.10 17.89 -7.19
N GLY A 180 13.33 17.49 -7.53
CA GLY A 180 14.41 17.27 -6.56
C GLY A 180 14.23 16.02 -5.73
N GLU A 181 13.53 15.01 -6.26
CA GLU A 181 13.25 13.74 -5.60
C GLU A 181 14.04 12.58 -6.24
N GLU A 182 14.15 11.47 -5.54
CA GLU A 182 14.73 10.25 -6.10
C GLU A 182 13.70 9.51 -6.97
N VAL A 183 14.17 8.83 -8.02
CA VAL A 183 13.32 8.07 -8.95
C VAL A 183 12.48 7.04 -8.22
N ASP A 184 13.09 6.28 -7.32
CA ASP A 184 12.39 5.26 -6.52
C ASP A 184 11.29 5.87 -5.64
N THR A 185 11.48 7.10 -5.15
CA THR A 185 10.46 7.84 -4.39
C THR A 185 9.26 8.17 -5.28
N ILE A 186 9.51 8.63 -6.51
CA ILE A 186 8.43 8.93 -7.47
C ILE A 186 7.66 7.66 -7.85
N GLU A 187 8.35 6.53 -8.07
CA GLU A 187 7.70 5.27 -8.48
C GLU A 187 6.94 4.56 -7.35
N ASP A 188 7.46 4.61 -6.13
CA ASP A 188 6.92 3.81 -5.01
C ASP A 188 5.91 4.60 -4.13
N VAL A 189 5.92 5.95 -4.18
CA VAL A 189 5.12 6.80 -3.29
C VAL A 189 4.05 7.58 -4.05
N TYR A 190 4.35 8.06 -5.27
CA TYR A 190 3.50 8.90 -6.10
C TYR A 190 3.07 8.21 -7.40
#